data_465d501bbe6c452b34c9916f4853d550
#
_entry.id   465d501bbe6c452b34c9916f4853d550
#
_cell.length_a   1.000
_cell.length_b   1.000
_cell.length_c   1.000
_cell.angle_alpha   90.00
_cell.angle_beta   90.00
_cell.angle_gamma   90.00
#
_symmetry.space_group_name_H-M   'P 1'
#
loop_
_entity.id
_entity.type
_entity.pdbx_description
1 polymer ?
#
loop_
_entity_poly.entity_id
_entity_poly.type
_entity_poly.pdbx_seq_one_letter_code
_entity_poly.pdbx_strand_id
1 'polypeptide(L)'
;MNSVTPRRDFLRATALTMLGAGTAGAIEPLKRNGTAKFKFSLAAYSYRKLLSSGKLTMADFVSDCAKMGLEGTELTSYYFPADVSDADLRSLKQHCFRLGLDVSGTAVGNDFCHPKGNARDKQIAHVKKWIDRAEVLGAPVIRIFSGRPHGKQTTDEAIRLAITGIEECCDYAGKHGVYLALENHGGLTSTPDGMLKIVRGVKSAWFGVNLDTGNFHGDDVYAELAQIAPYAVNVQVKVVTHGADKVRKPSDFGRLAKILRGVGYRGYVVLEYEEKGDPRVECPKFVEQLRKGFA
;
A
#
# COMPACT_ATOMS: atom_id res chain seq x y z
N MET A 1 -48.55 -25.74 14.34
CA MET A 1 -48.15 -24.60 15.16
C MET A 1 -46.71 -24.24 14.81
N ASN A 2 -46.50 -23.28 13.90
CA ASN A 2 -45.16 -22.87 13.49
C ASN A 2 -44.76 -21.69 14.37
N SER A 3 -43.77 -21.87 15.23
CA SER A 3 -43.19 -20.79 16.04
C SER A 3 -42.25 -19.95 15.16
N VAL A 4 -42.66 -18.72 14.82
CA VAL A 4 -41.84 -17.74 14.14
C VAL A 4 -40.96 -17.06 15.22
N THR A 5 -39.67 -17.32 15.17
CA THR A 5 -38.68 -16.62 16.03
C THR A 5 -38.61 -15.14 15.65
N PRO A 6 -38.80 -14.19 16.58
CA PRO A 6 -38.81 -12.78 16.24
C PRO A 6 -37.42 -12.29 15.81
N ARG A 7 -37.37 -11.50 14.72
CA ARG A 7 -36.15 -10.88 14.15
C ARG A 7 -35.25 -10.13 15.14
N ARG A 8 -35.79 -9.77 16.31
CA ARG A 8 -35.03 -9.07 17.38
C ARG A 8 -33.99 -9.93 18.10
N ASP A 9 -34.17 -11.24 18.14
CA ASP A 9 -33.25 -12.13 18.87
C ASP A 9 -32.05 -12.54 18.04
N PHE A 10 -32.18 -12.48 16.69
CA PHE A 10 -31.04 -12.68 15.77
C PHE A 10 -29.98 -11.57 15.88
N LEU A 11 -30.38 -10.32 16.14
CA LEU A 11 -29.47 -9.18 16.29
C LEU A 11 -28.79 -9.11 17.68
N ARG A 12 -29.30 -9.84 18.68
CA ARG A 12 -28.66 -9.90 20.01
C ARG A 12 -27.59 -10.97 20.15
N ALA A 13 -27.61 -12.01 19.32
CA ALA A 13 -26.60 -13.09 19.34
C ALA A 13 -25.29 -12.71 18.63
N THR A 14 -25.26 -11.66 17.79
CA THR A 14 -24.08 -11.23 17.04
C THR A 14 -23.29 -10.08 17.67
N ALA A 15 -23.74 -9.57 18.82
CA ALA A 15 -23.15 -8.35 19.45
C ALA A 15 -22.19 -8.64 20.63
N LEU A 16 -21.85 -9.88 20.93
CA LEU A 16 -21.09 -10.19 22.15
C LEU A 16 -19.71 -10.83 21.93
N THR A 17 -19.06 -10.60 20.81
CA THR A 17 -17.68 -11.13 20.59
C THR A 17 -16.67 -10.12 20.04
N MET A 18 -16.89 -8.81 20.22
CA MET A 18 -15.92 -7.79 19.81
C MET A 18 -15.73 -6.71 20.88
N LEU A 19 -15.35 -7.07 22.08
CA LEU A 19 -14.80 -6.15 23.09
C LEU A 19 -13.72 -6.88 23.91
N GLY A 20 -12.71 -7.38 23.21
CA GLY A 20 -11.40 -7.58 23.78
C GLY A 20 -10.61 -6.30 23.52
N ALA A 21 -10.53 -5.40 24.51
CA ALA A 21 -9.46 -4.42 24.57
C ALA A 21 -8.15 -5.18 24.83
N GLY A 22 -7.67 -5.88 23.80
CA GLY A 22 -6.33 -6.46 23.80
C GLY A 22 -5.35 -5.30 23.83
N THR A 23 -4.46 -5.27 24.79
CA THR A 23 -3.24 -4.45 24.74
C THR A 23 -2.64 -4.69 23.36
N ALA A 24 -2.56 -3.62 22.53
CA ALA A 24 -2.01 -3.75 21.18
C ALA A 24 -0.56 -4.21 21.32
N GLY A 25 -0.33 -5.51 21.08
CA GLY A 25 1.00 -6.09 20.94
C GLY A 25 1.62 -5.66 19.62
N ALA A 26 2.90 -5.96 19.44
CA ALA A 26 3.57 -5.83 18.14
C ALA A 26 2.73 -6.52 17.05
N ILE A 27 2.79 -6.00 15.82
CA ILE A 27 2.09 -6.63 14.70
C ILE A 27 2.61 -8.06 14.50
N GLU A 28 1.67 -8.99 14.53
CA GLU A 28 1.90 -10.38 14.15
C GLU A 28 1.66 -10.56 12.64
N PRO A 29 2.26 -11.59 12.02
CA PRO A 29 1.93 -11.97 10.66
C PRO A 29 0.41 -12.07 10.44
N LEU A 30 -0.07 -11.53 9.34
CA LEU A 30 -1.50 -11.49 9.06
C LEU A 30 -2.06 -12.89 8.84
N LYS A 31 -2.90 -13.33 9.77
CA LYS A 31 -3.63 -14.61 9.63
C LYS A 31 -4.73 -14.44 8.59
N ARG A 32 -4.65 -15.20 7.50
CA ARG A 32 -5.63 -15.16 6.41
C ARG A 32 -6.31 -16.52 6.28
N ASN A 33 -7.64 -16.50 6.20
CA ASN A 33 -8.42 -17.70 5.97
C ASN A 33 -8.63 -17.91 4.46
N GLY A 34 -8.48 -19.16 4.00
CA GLY A 34 -8.66 -19.55 2.61
C GLY A 34 -7.39 -19.41 1.76
N THR A 35 -7.51 -19.79 0.50
CA THR A 35 -6.41 -19.72 -0.48
C THR A 35 -6.07 -18.28 -0.86
N ALA A 36 -4.84 -18.05 -1.32
CA ALA A 36 -4.43 -16.77 -1.86
C ALA A 36 -5.38 -16.32 -2.98
N LYS A 37 -5.63 -15.00 -3.04
CA LYS A 37 -6.46 -14.40 -4.09
C LYS A 37 -5.83 -13.08 -4.52
N PHE A 38 -5.59 -12.94 -5.80
CA PHE A 38 -4.97 -11.77 -6.39
C PHE A 38 -6.00 -10.98 -7.19
N LYS A 39 -5.95 -9.66 -7.06
CA LYS A 39 -6.58 -8.68 -7.92
C LYS A 39 -5.47 -7.83 -8.52
N PHE A 40 -5.60 -7.43 -9.79
CA PHE A 40 -4.56 -6.66 -10.46
C PHE A 40 -4.93 -5.18 -10.54
N SER A 41 -3.93 -4.34 -10.32
CA SER A 41 -4.05 -2.88 -10.33
C SER A 41 -2.82 -2.27 -10.98
N LEU A 42 -2.88 -0.97 -11.28
CA LEU A 42 -1.76 -0.18 -11.78
C LEU A 42 -1.57 1.06 -10.91
N ALA A 43 -0.33 1.36 -10.52
CA ALA A 43 0.01 2.57 -9.81
C ALA A 43 0.07 3.77 -10.76
N ALA A 44 -0.55 4.89 -10.40
CA ALA A 44 -0.47 6.15 -11.15
C ALA A 44 0.98 6.64 -11.31
N TYR A 45 1.88 6.21 -10.41
CA TYR A 45 3.31 6.48 -10.53
C TYR A 45 3.92 5.93 -11.84
N SER A 46 3.36 4.87 -12.41
CA SER A 46 3.74 4.37 -13.74
C SER A 46 3.59 5.44 -14.83
N TYR A 47 2.62 6.33 -14.69
CA TYR A 47 2.30 7.41 -15.63
C TYR A 47 2.89 8.78 -15.21
N ARG A 48 3.81 8.81 -14.22
CA ARG A 48 4.36 10.01 -13.58
C ARG A 48 4.74 11.15 -14.53
N LYS A 49 5.40 10.83 -15.66
CA LYS A 49 5.82 11.85 -16.63
C LYS A 49 4.63 12.49 -17.37
N LEU A 50 3.63 11.69 -17.72
CA LEU A 50 2.44 12.15 -18.42
C LEU A 50 1.54 12.97 -17.49
N LEU A 51 1.34 12.49 -16.27
CA LEU A 51 0.53 13.17 -15.24
C LEU A 51 1.20 14.47 -14.78
N SER A 52 2.50 14.44 -14.45
CA SER A 52 3.22 15.66 -14.00
C SER A 52 3.34 16.72 -15.09
N SER A 53 3.34 16.33 -16.37
CA SER A 53 3.39 17.30 -17.47
C SER A 53 2.00 17.81 -17.89
N GLY A 54 0.92 17.33 -17.27
CA GLY A 54 -0.45 17.66 -17.65
C GLY A 54 -0.90 17.11 -19.00
N LYS A 55 -0.10 16.21 -19.62
CA LYS A 55 -0.49 15.56 -20.88
C LYS A 55 -1.64 14.56 -20.70
N LEU A 56 -1.81 14.06 -19.49
CA LEU A 56 -2.92 13.21 -19.09
C LEU A 56 -3.45 13.68 -17.73
N THR A 57 -4.76 13.51 -17.54
CA THR A 57 -5.41 13.69 -16.24
C THR A 57 -5.44 12.37 -15.46
N MET A 58 -5.75 12.43 -14.17
CA MET A 58 -5.99 11.23 -13.37
C MET A 58 -7.18 10.42 -13.90
N ALA A 59 -8.20 11.06 -14.46
CA ALA A 59 -9.34 10.39 -15.08
C ALA A 59 -8.94 9.63 -16.37
N ASP A 60 -8.02 10.17 -17.15
CA ASP A 60 -7.47 9.47 -18.32
C ASP A 60 -6.68 8.23 -17.89
N PHE A 61 -5.88 8.33 -16.84
CA PHE A 61 -5.15 7.20 -16.27
C PHE A 61 -6.11 6.10 -15.80
N VAL A 62 -7.18 6.45 -15.08
CA VAL A 62 -8.22 5.51 -14.64
C VAL A 62 -8.88 4.84 -15.85
N SER A 63 -9.19 5.60 -16.91
CA SER A 63 -9.76 5.06 -18.13
C SER A 63 -8.81 4.09 -18.86
N ASP A 64 -7.51 4.35 -18.83
CA ASP A 64 -6.50 3.44 -19.38
C ASP A 64 -6.38 2.15 -18.53
N CYS A 65 -6.49 2.22 -17.21
CA CYS A 65 -6.58 1.03 -16.34
C CYS A 65 -7.78 0.13 -16.72
N ALA A 66 -8.94 0.71 -16.96
CA ALA A 66 -10.12 -0.03 -17.38
C ALA A 66 -9.91 -0.72 -18.74
N LYS A 67 -9.28 -0.04 -19.73
CA LYS A 67 -8.96 -0.64 -21.05
C LYS A 67 -8.01 -1.83 -20.93
N MET A 68 -7.14 -1.86 -19.90
CA MET A 68 -6.27 -3.00 -19.61
C MET A 68 -6.99 -4.13 -18.86
N GLY A 69 -8.30 -3.99 -18.60
CA GLY A 69 -9.11 -4.98 -17.89
C GLY A 69 -8.68 -5.19 -16.44
N LEU A 70 -8.08 -4.19 -15.80
CA LEU A 70 -7.67 -4.26 -14.39
C LEU A 70 -8.88 -4.26 -13.46
N GLU A 71 -8.72 -4.79 -12.24
CA GLU A 71 -9.75 -4.76 -11.20
C GLU A 71 -9.63 -3.52 -10.31
N GLY A 72 -8.48 -2.82 -10.36
CA GLY A 72 -8.27 -1.63 -9.55
C GLY A 72 -7.27 -0.65 -10.12
N THR A 73 -7.18 0.50 -9.45
CA THR A 73 -6.23 1.56 -9.75
C THR A 73 -5.68 2.15 -8.46
N GLU A 74 -4.35 2.33 -8.35
CA GLU A 74 -3.72 3.00 -7.23
C GLU A 74 -3.46 4.47 -7.56
N LEU A 75 -4.12 5.37 -6.83
CA LEU A 75 -4.14 6.80 -7.12
C LEU A 75 -3.07 7.53 -6.30
N THR A 76 -1.84 7.59 -6.81
CA THR A 76 -0.70 8.23 -6.11
C THR A 76 -0.95 9.72 -5.87
N SER A 77 -0.79 10.18 -4.63
CA SER A 77 -1.08 11.54 -4.18
C SER A 77 -0.36 12.66 -4.94
N TYR A 78 0.79 12.36 -5.50
CA TYR A 78 1.70 13.32 -6.13
C TYR A 78 1.11 14.05 -7.35
N TYR A 79 0.06 13.48 -7.94
CA TYR A 79 -0.54 13.96 -9.19
C TYR A 79 -1.89 14.62 -8.99
N PHE A 80 -2.30 14.81 -7.74
CA PHE A 80 -3.45 15.63 -7.40
C PHE A 80 -3.03 17.07 -7.10
N PRO A 81 -3.86 18.08 -7.43
CA PRO A 81 -3.67 19.43 -6.95
C PRO A 81 -3.58 19.47 -5.42
N ALA A 82 -2.76 20.35 -4.87
CA ALA A 82 -2.58 20.49 -3.42
C ALA A 82 -3.91 20.81 -2.69
N ASP A 83 -4.80 21.50 -3.39
CA ASP A 83 -6.12 21.95 -2.95
C ASP A 83 -7.27 21.13 -3.53
N VAL A 84 -6.99 19.91 -4.04
CA VAL A 84 -8.03 19.03 -4.59
C VAL A 84 -9.21 18.94 -3.62
N SER A 85 -10.41 19.19 -4.14
CA SER A 85 -11.63 19.20 -3.35
C SER A 85 -12.21 17.79 -3.16
N ASP A 86 -13.02 17.62 -2.12
CA ASP A 86 -13.79 16.39 -1.91
C ASP A 86 -14.74 16.09 -3.09
N ALA A 87 -15.25 17.12 -3.75
CA ALA A 87 -16.10 16.95 -4.91
C ALA A 87 -15.34 16.32 -6.08
N ASP A 88 -14.09 16.76 -6.33
CA ASP A 88 -13.23 16.18 -7.35
C ASP A 88 -12.89 14.72 -7.03
N LEU A 89 -12.56 14.43 -5.76
CA LEU A 89 -12.26 13.06 -5.30
C LEU A 89 -13.48 12.14 -5.48
N ARG A 90 -14.69 12.61 -5.11
CA ARG A 90 -15.93 11.84 -5.33
C ARG A 90 -16.25 11.64 -6.81
N SER A 91 -15.97 12.64 -7.64
CA SER A 91 -16.13 12.52 -9.10
C SER A 91 -15.20 11.45 -9.66
N LEU A 92 -13.94 11.42 -9.23
CA LEU A 92 -12.97 10.40 -9.64
C LEU A 92 -13.37 9.00 -9.14
N LYS A 93 -13.82 8.88 -7.89
CA LYS A 93 -14.39 7.63 -7.34
C LYS A 93 -15.59 7.14 -8.18
N GLN A 94 -16.50 8.04 -8.55
CA GLN A 94 -17.64 7.71 -9.40
C GLN A 94 -17.16 7.24 -10.78
N HIS A 95 -16.12 7.86 -11.34
CA HIS A 95 -15.53 7.45 -12.61
C HIS A 95 -14.95 6.03 -12.53
N CYS A 96 -14.18 5.72 -11.48
CA CYS A 96 -13.70 4.36 -11.22
C CYS A 96 -14.86 3.36 -11.15
N PHE A 97 -15.89 3.65 -10.35
CA PHE A 97 -17.04 2.78 -10.17
C PHE A 97 -17.77 2.47 -11.50
N ARG A 98 -17.99 3.50 -12.32
CA ARG A 98 -18.64 3.33 -13.65
C ARG A 98 -17.82 2.48 -14.62
N LEU A 99 -16.52 2.43 -14.43
CA LEU A 99 -15.60 1.60 -15.22
C LEU A 99 -15.37 0.20 -14.62
N GLY A 100 -16.03 -0.12 -13.51
CA GLY A 100 -15.87 -1.40 -12.81
C GLY A 100 -14.53 -1.53 -12.08
N LEU A 101 -13.89 -0.41 -11.72
CA LEU A 101 -12.60 -0.38 -11.02
C LEU A 101 -12.79 -0.06 -9.53
N ASP A 102 -12.11 -0.80 -8.67
CA ASP A 102 -11.89 -0.37 -7.30
C ASP A 102 -10.76 0.70 -7.24
N VAL A 103 -10.80 1.60 -6.26
CA VAL A 103 -9.59 2.32 -5.86
C VAL A 103 -8.80 1.38 -4.95
N SER A 104 -7.74 0.75 -5.48
CA SER A 104 -6.98 -0.27 -4.76
C SER A 104 -6.14 0.28 -3.61
N GLY A 105 -5.78 1.55 -3.69
CA GLY A 105 -4.98 2.25 -2.69
C GLY A 105 -4.57 3.63 -3.17
N THR A 106 -3.83 4.31 -2.34
CA THR A 106 -3.10 5.54 -2.67
C THR A 106 -1.71 5.52 -2.04
N ALA A 107 -0.89 6.52 -2.35
CA ALA A 107 0.47 6.62 -1.85
C ALA A 107 0.79 8.06 -1.49
N VAL A 108 1.46 8.29 -0.37
CA VAL A 108 1.86 9.62 0.10
C VAL A 108 3.36 9.68 0.33
N GLY A 109 3.98 10.82 0.00
CA GLY A 109 5.37 11.11 0.37
C GLY A 109 5.42 11.72 1.76
N ASN A 110 6.18 11.09 2.66
CA ASN A 110 6.30 11.53 4.04
C ASN A 110 7.66 11.15 4.64
N ASP A 111 7.99 11.77 5.79
CA ASP A 111 9.15 11.45 6.59
C ASP A 111 8.80 11.54 8.08
N PHE A 112 8.74 10.41 8.76
CA PHE A 112 8.43 10.34 10.19
C PHE A 112 9.65 10.47 11.11
N CYS A 113 10.87 10.51 10.56
CA CYS A 113 12.11 10.57 11.36
C CYS A 113 12.45 11.97 11.88
N HIS A 114 11.66 12.98 11.55
CA HIS A 114 11.85 14.31 12.13
C HIS A 114 11.67 14.29 13.65
N PRO A 115 12.56 14.94 14.43
CA PRO A 115 12.36 15.13 15.86
C PRO A 115 11.10 15.97 16.12
N LYS A 116 10.62 15.96 17.37
CA LYS A 116 9.46 16.80 17.78
C LYS A 116 9.65 18.24 17.37
N GLY A 117 8.61 18.84 16.81
CA GLY A 117 8.58 20.21 16.34
C GLY A 117 7.88 20.35 14.98
N ASN A 118 7.90 21.57 14.45
CA ASN A 118 7.10 21.97 13.28
C ASN A 118 7.31 21.07 12.03
N ALA A 119 8.54 20.55 11.80
CA ALA A 119 8.80 19.69 10.66
C ALA A 119 8.03 18.36 10.79
N ARG A 120 8.09 17.71 11.97
CA ARG A 120 7.32 16.49 12.27
C ARG A 120 5.82 16.74 12.18
N ASP A 121 5.35 17.84 12.79
CA ASP A 121 3.93 18.15 12.85
C ASP A 121 3.33 18.34 11.45
N LYS A 122 4.09 18.96 10.54
CA LYS A 122 3.71 19.06 9.12
C LYS A 122 3.60 17.71 8.43
N GLN A 123 4.52 16.77 8.70
CA GLN A 123 4.46 15.42 8.12
C GLN A 123 3.24 14.66 8.62
N ILE A 124 2.98 14.70 9.92
CA ILE A 124 1.80 14.06 10.52
C ILE A 124 0.51 14.67 9.95
N ALA A 125 0.40 15.98 9.90
CA ALA A 125 -0.77 16.67 9.34
C ALA A 125 -0.98 16.33 7.85
N HIS A 126 0.12 16.22 7.09
CA HIS A 126 0.06 15.84 5.68
C HIS A 126 -0.48 14.41 5.50
N VAL A 127 0.01 13.45 6.28
CA VAL A 127 -0.50 12.07 6.23
C VAL A 127 -1.96 12.01 6.66
N LYS A 128 -2.35 12.68 7.75
CA LYS A 128 -3.75 12.75 8.22
C LYS A 128 -4.68 13.33 7.14
N LYS A 129 -4.26 14.41 6.47
CA LYS A 129 -5.02 14.97 5.34
C LYS A 129 -5.22 13.96 4.20
N TRP A 130 -4.22 13.10 3.94
CA TRP A 130 -4.36 12.07 2.92
C TRP A 130 -5.19 10.88 3.39
N ILE A 131 -5.28 10.61 4.69
CA ILE A 131 -6.22 9.64 5.26
C ILE A 131 -7.66 10.10 4.98
N ASP A 132 -8.01 11.37 5.25
CA ASP A 132 -9.33 11.94 4.92
C ASP A 132 -9.65 11.78 3.42
N ARG A 133 -8.70 12.09 2.56
CA ARG A 133 -8.84 11.97 1.11
C ARG A 133 -8.99 10.52 0.66
N ALA A 134 -8.27 9.59 1.29
CA ALA A 134 -8.37 8.15 1.01
C ALA A 134 -9.76 7.63 1.36
N GLU A 135 -10.34 8.05 2.48
CA GLU A 135 -11.72 7.72 2.85
C GLU A 135 -12.71 8.22 1.79
N VAL A 136 -12.60 9.48 1.36
CA VAL A 136 -13.45 10.06 0.31
C VAL A 136 -13.31 9.29 -1.01
N LEU A 137 -12.08 8.95 -1.40
CA LEU A 137 -11.80 8.13 -2.60
C LEU A 137 -12.30 6.68 -2.44
N GLY A 138 -12.44 6.19 -1.21
CA GLY A 138 -12.69 4.79 -0.91
C GLY A 138 -11.44 3.91 -1.06
N ALA A 139 -10.24 4.50 -0.95
CA ALA A 139 -8.98 3.78 -0.95
C ALA A 139 -8.77 3.10 0.41
N PRO A 140 -8.64 1.76 0.46
CA PRO A 140 -8.54 1.03 1.73
C PRO A 140 -7.15 1.12 2.38
N VAL A 141 -6.14 1.56 1.63
CA VAL A 141 -4.75 1.57 2.06
C VAL A 141 -3.99 2.77 1.50
N ILE A 142 -3.07 3.31 2.31
CA ILE A 142 -2.11 4.34 1.91
C ILE A 142 -0.71 3.79 2.09
N ARG A 143 0.10 3.78 1.03
CA ARG A 143 1.53 3.55 1.13
C ARG A 143 2.19 4.75 1.80
N ILE A 144 3.01 4.49 2.81
CA ILE A 144 3.82 5.46 3.55
C ILE A 144 5.29 5.07 3.55
N PHE A 145 6.16 6.03 3.84
CA PHE A 145 7.59 5.81 4.10
C PHE A 145 7.92 5.92 5.60
N SER A 146 9.03 5.33 6.02
CA SER A 146 9.59 5.55 7.36
C SER A 146 10.21 6.94 7.50
N GLY A 147 10.82 7.41 6.45
CA GLY A 147 11.73 8.54 6.48
C GLY A 147 13.20 8.12 6.62
N ARG A 148 14.05 9.07 6.95
CA ARG A 148 15.51 8.89 7.07
C ARG A 148 16.07 9.64 8.28
N PRO A 149 17.21 9.21 8.85
CA PRO A 149 17.85 9.95 9.92
C PRO A 149 18.18 11.40 9.53
N HIS A 150 17.97 12.33 10.45
CA HIS A 150 18.28 13.76 10.30
C HIS A 150 19.43 14.20 11.21
N GLY A 151 20.35 14.99 10.66
CA GLY A 151 21.47 15.56 11.43
C GLY A 151 22.36 14.48 12.06
N LYS A 152 22.44 14.49 13.40
CA LYS A 152 23.24 13.54 14.18
C LYS A 152 22.45 12.37 14.77
N GLN A 153 21.21 12.15 14.31
CA GLN A 153 20.37 11.03 14.77
C GLN A 153 21.06 9.69 14.50
N THR A 154 21.01 8.82 15.48
CA THR A 154 21.35 7.40 15.29
C THR A 154 20.21 6.68 14.54
N THR A 155 20.52 5.54 13.94
CA THR A 155 19.53 4.69 13.31
C THR A 155 18.41 4.29 14.27
N ASP A 156 18.75 3.94 15.53
CA ASP A 156 17.75 3.54 16.52
C ASP A 156 16.85 4.70 16.96
N GLU A 157 17.36 5.92 17.03
CA GLU A 157 16.56 7.12 17.27
C GLU A 157 15.58 7.37 16.13
N ALA A 158 16.03 7.28 14.88
CA ALA A 158 15.19 7.44 13.71
C ALA A 158 14.09 6.36 13.64
N ILE A 159 14.43 5.09 13.96
CA ILE A 159 13.45 4.00 14.04
C ILE A 159 12.38 4.30 15.11
N ARG A 160 12.75 4.75 16.30
CA ARG A 160 11.79 5.11 17.36
C ARG A 160 10.86 6.24 16.93
N LEU A 161 11.38 7.25 16.25
CA LEU A 161 10.59 8.36 15.74
C LEU A 161 9.64 7.90 14.64
N ALA A 162 10.11 7.05 13.73
CA ALA A 162 9.28 6.47 12.67
C ALA A 162 8.11 5.67 13.28
N ILE A 163 8.38 4.78 14.25
CA ILE A 163 7.35 4.00 14.94
C ILE A 163 6.32 4.94 15.58
N THR A 164 6.75 5.93 16.36
CA THR A 164 5.84 6.88 17.02
C THR A 164 5.00 7.67 16.03
N GLY A 165 5.59 8.12 14.91
CA GLY A 165 4.86 8.85 13.87
C GLY A 165 3.84 7.99 13.14
N ILE A 166 4.21 6.74 12.85
CA ILE A 166 3.31 5.75 12.25
C ILE A 166 2.14 5.45 13.18
N GLU A 167 2.39 5.16 14.46
CA GLU A 167 1.33 4.87 15.44
C GLU A 167 0.35 6.03 15.57
N GLU A 168 0.83 7.27 15.67
CA GLU A 168 -0.03 8.46 15.72
C GLU A 168 -0.94 8.58 14.48
N CYS A 169 -0.41 8.27 13.30
CA CYS A 169 -1.20 8.30 12.09
C CYS A 169 -2.14 7.07 11.97
N CYS A 170 -1.74 5.91 12.48
CA CYS A 170 -2.58 4.71 12.50
C CYS A 170 -3.79 4.85 13.42
N ASP A 171 -3.64 5.53 14.57
CA ASP A 171 -4.76 5.84 15.48
C ASP A 171 -5.82 6.71 14.78
N TYR A 172 -5.37 7.60 13.91
CA TYR A 172 -6.26 8.40 13.08
C TYR A 172 -6.84 7.57 11.94
N ALA A 173 -6.01 6.85 11.18
CA ALA A 173 -6.39 6.05 10.03
C ALA A 173 -7.44 4.98 10.38
N GLY A 174 -7.33 4.36 11.55
CA GLY A 174 -8.28 3.36 12.02
C GLY A 174 -9.70 3.90 12.21
N LYS A 175 -9.85 5.19 12.57
CA LYS A 175 -11.17 5.85 12.67
C LYS A 175 -11.82 6.09 11.31
N HIS A 176 -11.01 6.15 10.26
CA HIS A 176 -11.41 6.35 8.86
C HIS A 176 -11.44 5.03 8.06
N GLY A 177 -11.15 3.88 8.70
CA GLY A 177 -11.15 2.57 8.05
C GLY A 177 -10.03 2.40 7.00
N VAL A 178 -8.89 3.09 7.16
CA VAL A 178 -7.78 3.11 6.21
C VAL A 178 -6.55 2.46 6.81
N TYR A 179 -5.91 1.54 6.09
CA TYR A 179 -4.62 0.97 6.46
C TYR A 179 -3.47 1.89 6.07
N LEU A 180 -2.44 1.97 6.92
CA LEU A 180 -1.14 2.52 6.55
C LEU A 180 -0.18 1.38 6.25
N ALA A 181 0.38 1.38 5.04
CA ALA A 181 1.28 0.34 4.55
C ALA A 181 2.70 0.89 4.36
N LEU A 182 3.63 0.46 5.22
CA LEU A 182 5.04 0.88 5.16
C LEU A 182 5.74 0.19 3.98
N GLU A 183 6.37 0.98 3.12
CA GLU A 183 7.14 0.47 1.99
C GLU A 183 8.60 0.17 2.36
N ASN A 184 9.13 -0.93 1.86
CA ASN A 184 10.57 -1.17 1.81
C ASN A 184 11.19 -0.27 0.72
N HIS A 185 11.62 0.95 1.11
CA HIS A 185 12.07 2.00 0.18
C HIS A 185 13.39 2.65 0.62
N GLY A 186 14.46 1.90 0.67
CA GLY A 186 15.78 2.43 1.05
C GLY A 186 15.86 2.93 2.50
N GLY A 187 16.95 3.60 2.86
CA GLY A 187 17.14 4.16 4.21
C GLY A 187 16.95 3.12 5.32
N LEU A 188 16.07 3.39 6.27
CA LEU A 188 15.76 2.49 7.39
C LEU A 188 15.10 1.18 6.96
N THR A 189 14.47 1.16 5.79
CA THR A 189 13.74 0.00 5.26
C THR A 189 14.44 -0.64 4.06
N SER A 190 15.75 -0.39 3.89
CA SER A 190 16.55 -0.94 2.78
C SER A 190 16.89 -2.42 2.90
N THR A 191 16.69 -3.00 4.09
CA THR A 191 16.90 -4.42 4.36
C THR A 191 15.71 -5.01 5.11
N PRO A 192 15.47 -6.33 5.03
CA PRO A 192 14.42 -6.99 5.83
C PRO A 192 14.55 -6.72 7.32
N ASP A 193 15.75 -6.76 7.87
CA ASP A 193 15.99 -6.51 9.30
C ASP A 193 15.58 -5.10 9.72
N GLY A 194 15.97 -4.09 8.96
CA GLY A 194 15.59 -2.70 9.21
C GLY A 194 14.07 -2.51 9.13
N MET A 195 13.45 -3.07 8.08
CA MET A 195 12.02 -3.07 7.88
C MET A 195 11.29 -3.75 9.05
N LEU A 196 11.70 -4.96 9.43
CA LEU A 196 11.05 -5.74 10.47
C LEU A 196 11.22 -5.13 11.88
N LYS A 197 12.29 -4.38 12.15
CA LYS A 197 12.42 -3.60 13.39
C LYS A 197 11.27 -2.60 13.53
N ILE A 198 10.95 -1.88 12.48
CA ILE A 198 9.83 -0.91 12.49
C ILE A 198 8.50 -1.66 12.55
N VAL A 199 8.29 -2.65 11.67
CA VAL A 199 7.04 -3.40 11.58
C VAL A 199 6.66 -4.02 12.91
N ARG A 200 7.60 -4.69 13.57
CA ARG A 200 7.37 -5.31 14.89
C ARG A 200 7.29 -4.32 16.04
N GLY A 201 7.77 -3.09 15.84
CA GLY A 201 7.71 -2.02 16.85
C GLY A 201 6.36 -1.31 16.87
N VAL A 202 5.65 -1.23 15.74
CA VAL A 202 4.34 -0.56 15.63
C VAL A 202 3.24 -1.42 16.26
N LYS A 203 2.39 -0.79 17.08
CA LYS A 203 1.27 -1.45 17.78
C LYS A 203 -0.06 -0.91 17.26
N SER A 204 -0.44 -1.34 16.07
CA SER A 204 -1.73 -0.95 15.48
C SER A 204 -2.28 -2.02 14.57
N ALA A 205 -3.58 -2.31 14.68
CA ALA A 205 -4.28 -3.19 13.77
C ALA A 205 -4.48 -2.60 12.36
N TRP A 206 -4.26 -1.29 12.20
CA TRP A 206 -4.42 -0.54 10.94
C TRP A 206 -3.09 -0.28 10.23
N PHE A 207 -2.11 -1.13 10.50
CA PHE A 207 -0.78 -1.06 9.92
C PHE A 207 -0.38 -2.35 9.24
N GLY A 208 0.43 -2.27 8.21
CA GLY A 208 1.03 -3.40 7.51
C GLY A 208 2.15 -2.97 6.58
N VAL A 209 2.53 -3.88 5.70
CA VAL A 209 3.62 -3.67 4.73
C VAL A 209 3.05 -3.41 3.34
N ASN A 210 3.54 -2.38 2.67
CA ASN A 210 3.51 -2.26 1.23
C ASN A 210 4.78 -2.93 0.69
N LEU A 211 4.63 -4.17 0.21
CA LEU A 211 5.75 -4.94 -0.32
C LEU A 211 6.06 -4.45 -1.74
N ASP A 212 7.17 -3.72 -1.89
CA ASP A 212 7.69 -3.33 -3.20
C ASP A 212 8.78 -4.31 -3.66
N THR A 213 8.64 -4.83 -4.85
CA THR A 213 9.51 -5.91 -5.35
C THR A 213 10.86 -5.44 -5.88
N GLY A 214 11.06 -4.14 -6.08
CA GLY A 214 12.26 -3.58 -6.68
C GLY A 214 13.21 -2.85 -5.73
N ASN A 215 12.87 -2.77 -4.44
CA ASN A 215 13.58 -1.91 -3.49
C ASN A 215 14.51 -2.64 -2.50
N PHE A 216 14.54 -3.96 -2.52
CA PHE A 216 15.62 -4.72 -1.87
C PHE A 216 16.72 -5.05 -2.87
N HIS A 217 17.96 -5.08 -2.41
CA HIS A 217 19.15 -5.21 -3.26
C HIS A 217 20.20 -6.16 -2.67
N GLY A 218 19.80 -7.14 -1.88
CA GLY A 218 20.69 -8.18 -1.36
C GLY A 218 21.01 -9.25 -2.43
N ASP A 219 21.66 -10.32 -2.02
CA ASP A 219 22.09 -11.40 -2.90
C ASP A 219 20.90 -12.16 -3.51
N ASP A 220 19.82 -12.31 -2.74
CA ASP A 220 18.56 -12.91 -3.20
C ASP A 220 17.37 -12.02 -2.78
N VAL A 221 16.98 -11.10 -3.67
CA VAL A 221 15.88 -10.15 -3.44
C VAL A 221 14.54 -10.84 -3.13
N TYR A 222 14.29 -12.02 -3.69
CA TYR A 222 13.06 -12.76 -3.42
C TYR A 222 13.06 -13.44 -2.04
N ALA A 223 14.22 -13.89 -1.57
CA ALA A 223 14.37 -14.37 -0.19
C ALA A 223 14.19 -13.23 0.81
N GLU A 224 14.65 -12.02 0.48
CA GLU A 224 14.42 -10.82 1.27
C GLU A 224 12.92 -10.44 1.30
N LEU A 225 12.25 -10.43 0.16
CA LEU A 225 10.80 -10.18 0.06
C LEU A 225 9.97 -11.19 0.85
N ALA A 226 10.36 -12.47 0.84
CA ALA A 226 9.67 -13.52 1.58
C ALA A 226 9.64 -13.28 3.09
N GLN A 227 10.62 -12.56 3.66
CA GLN A 227 10.67 -12.25 5.08
C GLN A 227 9.61 -11.23 5.51
N ILE A 228 9.27 -10.27 4.63
CA ILE A 228 8.28 -9.23 4.92
C ILE A 228 6.88 -9.55 4.38
N ALA A 229 6.77 -10.52 3.46
CA ALA A 229 5.51 -10.92 2.83
C ALA A 229 4.40 -11.31 3.82
N PRO A 230 4.67 -11.94 5.00
CA PRO A 230 3.63 -12.25 5.99
C PRO A 230 2.86 -11.02 6.50
N TYR A 231 3.46 -9.83 6.43
CA TYR A 231 2.89 -8.56 6.91
C TYR A 231 2.27 -7.71 5.79
N ALA A 232 2.33 -8.16 4.52
CA ALA A 232 1.90 -7.37 3.37
C ALA A 232 0.39 -7.15 3.36
N VAL A 233 -0.06 -5.89 3.27
CA VAL A 233 -1.45 -5.48 3.04
C VAL A 233 -1.64 -4.93 1.63
N ASN A 234 -0.56 -4.51 0.99
CA ASN A 234 -0.49 -4.13 -0.42
C ASN A 234 0.81 -4.63 -1.03
N VAL A 235 0.84 -4.82 -2.35
CA VAL A 235 2.04 -5.28 -3.08
C VAL A 235 2.21 -4.41 -4.32
N GLN A 236 3.36 -3.74 -4.44
CA GLN A 236 3.78 -3.03 -5.65
C GLN A 236 4.83 -3.85 -6.39
N VAL A 237 4.63 -4.04 -7.69
CA VAL A 237 5.43 -4.93 -8.53
C VAL A 237 6.17 -4.13 -9.58
N LYS A 238 7.48 -4.08 -9.45
CA LYS A 238 8.38 -3.54 -10.47
C LYS A 238 8.60 -4.58 -11.58
N VAL A 239 8.80 -4.10 -12.80
CA VAL A 239 9.06 -4.97 -13.97
C VAL A 239 10.52 -5.40 -14.08
N VAL A 240 11.39 -4.74 -13.32
CA VAL A 240 12.82 -5.01 -13.25
C VAL A 240 13.26 -5.00 -11.79
N THR A 241 14.10 -5.96 -11.42
CA THR A 241 14.79 -6.02 -10.13
C THR A 241 16.30 -6.05 -10.34
N HIS A 242 17.06 -5.75 -9.31
CA HIS A 242 18.51 -5.97 -9.26
C HIS A 242 18.95 -6.30 -7.85
N GLY A 243 19.87 -7.23 -7.71
CA GLY A 243 20.50 -7.59 -6.44
C GLY A 243 21.76 -6.77 -6.14
N ALA A 244 22.58 -7.29 -5.25
CA ALA A 244 23.86 -6.68 -4.85
C ALA A 244 24.83 -6.52 -6.03
N ASP A 245 24.72 -7.37 -7.04
CA ASP A 245 25.47 -7.30 -8.31
C ASP A 245 25.10 -6.08 -9.18
N LYS A 246 24.02 -5.37 -8.84
CA LYS A 246 23.45 -4.25 -9.59
C LYS A 246 23.05 -4.58 -11.03
N VAL A 247 23.05 -5.85 -11.40
CA VAL A 247 22.62 -6.30 -12.72
C VAL A 247 21.10 -6.29 -12.78
N ARG A 248 20.56 -5.48 -13.69
CA ARG A 248 19.12 -5.37 -13.91
C ARG A 248 18.59 -6.62 -14.61
N LYS A 249 17.59 -7.25 -14.03
CA LYS A 249 16.97 -8.47 -14.51
C LYS A 249 15.45 -8.28 -14.59
N PRO A 250 14.76 -8.84 -15.58
CA PRO A 250 13.29 -8.90 -15.55
C PRO A 250 12.80 -9.53 -14.26
N SER A 251 11.73 -9.00 -13.71
CA SER A 251 11.12 -9.55 -12.49
C SER A 251 10.54 -10.93 -12.75
N ASP A 252 10.81 -11.87 -11.86
CA ASP A 252 10.21 -13.21 -11.88
C ASP A 252 8.84 -13.18 -11.17
N PHE A 253 7.79 -12.92 -11.94
CA PHE A 253 6.43 -12.85 -11.43
C PHE A 253 5.93 -14.20 -10.87
N GLY A 254 6.41 -15.32 -11.42
CA GLY A 254 6.07 -16.66 -10.92
C GLY A 254 6.65 -16.92 -9.52
N ARG A 255 7.91 -16.53 -9.31
CA ARG A 255 8.55 -16.63 -8.00
C ARG A 255 7.85 -15.72 -6.96
N LEU A 256 7.49 -14.50 -7.35
CA LEU A 256 6.72 -13.58 -6.51
C LEU A 256 5.35 -14.17 -6.16
N ALA A 257 4.63 -14.69 -7.14
CA ALA A 257 3.34 -15.34 -6.93
C ALA A 257 3.44 -16.52 -5.93
N LYS A 258 4.51 -17.32 -6.03
CA LYS A 258 4.78 -18.42 -5.08
C LYS A 258 4.98 -17.92 -3.65
N ILE A 259 5.73 -16.83 -3.46
CA ILE A 259 5.94 -16.19 -2.15
C ILE A 259 4.58 -15.73 -1.56
N LEU A 260 3.81 -15.01 -2.34
CA LEU A 260 2.52 -14.47 -1.89
C LEU A 260 1.47 -15.57 -1.63
N ARG A 261 1.49 -16.66 -2.43
CA ARG A 261 0.67 -17.86 -2.15
C ARG A 261 1.08 -18.51 -0.85
N GLY A 262 2.38 -18.62 -0.57
CA GLY A 262 2.92 -19.22 0.64
C GLY A 262 2.45 -18.56 1.93
N VAL A 263 2.17 -17.26 1.89
CA VAL A 263 1.62 -16.50 3.03
C VAL A 263 0.11 -16.28 2.94
N GLY A 264 -0.56 -16.90 1.98
CA GLY A 264 -2.00 -16.79 1.77
C GLY A 264 -2.46 -15.37 1.42
N TYR A 265 -1.63 -14.57 0.72
CA TYR A 265 -1.95 -13.17 0.41
C TYR A 265 -3.27 -13.06 -0.36
N ARG A 266 -4.11 -12.11 0.06
CA ARG A 266 -5.41 -11.80 -0.55
C ARG A 266 -5.52 -10.29 -0.69
N GLY A 267 -5.33 -9.78 -1.90
CA GLY A 267 -5.34 -8.33 -2.12
C GLY A 267 -4.87 -7.94 -3.50
N TYR A 268 -4.53 -6.67 -3.64
CA TYR A 268 -4.05 -6.12 -4.89
C TYR A 268 -2.57 -6.40 -5.12
N VAL A 269 -2.26 -6.76 -6.36
CA VAL A 269 -0.92 -6.83 -6.94
C VAL A 269 -0.86 -5.66 -7.93
N VAL A 270 -0.18 -4.61 -7.51
CA VAL A 270 -0.18 -3.31 -8.20
C VAL A 270 1.06 -3.22 -9.08
N LEU A 271 0.88 -3.21 -10.40
CA LEU A 271 2.00 -2.97 -11.31
C LEU A 271 2.53 -1.53 -11.12
N GLU A 272 3.83 -1.38 -10.96
CA GLU A 272 4.50 -0.08 -10.96
C GLU A 272 5.63 -0.06 -11.99
N TYR A 273 5.34 0.55 -13.14
CA TYR A 273 6.27 0.64 -14.26
C TYR A 273 7.15 1.89 -14.14
N GLU A 274 8.46 1.69 -14.03
CA GLU A 274 9.41 2.79 -13.88
C GLU A 274 10.41 2.92 -15.03
N GLU A 275 10.26 2.11 -16.06
CA GLU A 275 11.18 2.07 -17.18
C GLU A 275 11.04 3.28 -18.14
N LYS A 276 11.91 3.33 -19.16
CA LYS A 276 11.99 4.48 -20.07
C LYS A 276 10.89 4.51 -21.14
N GLY A 277 10.24 3.38 -21.42
CA GLY A 277 9.21 3.27 -22.45
C GLY A 277 7.96 4.09 -22.17
N ASP A 278 7.12 4.28 -23.19
CA ASP A 278 5.81 4.90 -23.02
C ASP A 278 4.92 3.97 -22.19
N PRO A 279 4.45 4.40 -20.98
CA PRO A 279 3.66 3.54 -20.12
C PRO A 279 2.33 3.10 -20.75
N ARG A 280 1.76 3.88 -21.66
CA ARG A 280 0.53 3.49 -22.38
C ARG A 280 0.72 2.33 -23.33
N VAL A 281 1.94 2.12 -23.80
CA VAL A 281 2.33 1.01 -24.69
C VAL A 281 2.85 -0.18 -23.88
N GLU A 282 3.62 0.09 -22.85
CA GLU A 282 4.35 -0.96 -22.11
C GLU A 282 3.50 -1.58 -20.98
N CYS A 283 2.74 -0.76 -20.23
CA CYS A 283 1.95 -1.30 -19.11
C CYS A 283 0.97 -2.41 -19.53
N PRO A 284 0.23 -2.34 -20.68
CA PRO A 284 -0.63 -3.42 -21.11
C PRO A 284 0.12 -4.76 -21.27
N LYS A 285 1.33 -4.73 -21.80
CA LYS A 285 2.18 -5.94 -22.01
C LYS A 285 2.60 -6.54 -20.66
N PHE A 286 2.99 -5.68 -19.70
CA PHE A 286 3.39 -6.14 -18.37
C PHE A 286 2.21 -6.61 -17.52
N VAL A 287 1.03 -6.04 -17.68
CA VAL A 287 -0.21 -6.54 -17.06
C VAL A 287 -0.50 -7.98 -17.52
N GLU A 288 -0.35 -8.26 -18.82
CA GLU A 288 -0.50 -9.63 -19.34
C GLU A 288 0.55 -10.60 -18.76
N GLN A 289 1.82 -10.19 -18.73
CA GLN A 289 2.89 -11.00 -18.14
C GLN A 289 2.65 -11.25 -16.65
N LEU A 290 2.23 -10.23 -15.92
CA LEU A 290 1.90 -10.33 -14.51
C LEU A 290 0.78 -11.34 -14.28
N ARG A 291 -0.32 -11.27 -15.02
CA ARG A 291 -1.41 -12.23 -14.96
C ARG A 291 -0.95 -13.67 -15.24
N LYS A 292 -0.14 -13.86 -16.27
CA LYS A 292 0.43 -15.18 -16.60
C LYS A 292 1.32 -15.72 -15.47
N GLY A 293 2.15 -14.88 -14.86
CA GLY A 293 3.00 -15.28 -13.74
C GLY A 293 2.25 -15.60 -12.46
N PHE A 294 1.04 -15.04 -12.32
CA PHE A 294 0.16 -15.25 -11.16
C PHE A 294 -0.97 -16.27 -11.40
N ALA A 295 -1.06 -16.85 -12.57
CA ALA A 295 -2.04 -17.88 -12.93
C ALA A 295 -1.79 -19.29 -12.26
#